data_3fbcaeeef072e75e4a3555fc6c8fa156
#
_entry.id   3fbcaeeef072e75e4a3555fc6c8fa156
#
_cell.length_a   1.000
_cell.length_b   1.000
_cell.length_c   1.000
_cell.angle_alpha   90.00
_cell.angle_beta   90.00
_cell.angle_gamma   90.00
#
_symmetry.space_group_name_H-M   'P 1'
#
loop_
_entity.id
_entity.type
_entity.pdbx_description
1 polymer ?
#
loop_
_entity_poly.entity_id
_entity_poly.type
_entity_poly.pdbx_seq_one_letter_code
_entity_poly.pdbx_strand_id
1 'polypeptide(L)'
;MATQNNIIDQVFPETLKILSDLIKFQTVSGTSNLKLIEYCEKKLDKLGAISFKTFHDSKQQANLFSTINGKKKLDGGGIILSGHTDVVPASAKEWSSDPFVAREKDNKIYGRGSCDMKGFI
;
A
#
# COMPACT_ATOMS: atom_id res chain seq x y z
N MET A 1 -13.30 -29.12 7.26
CA MET A 1 -12.04 -28.34 7.26
C MET A 1 -11.71 -27.77 5.88
N ALA A 2 -12.60 -26.96 5.29
CA ALA A 2 -12.41 -26.45 3.91
C ALA A 2 -12.49 -24.93 3.83
N THR A 3 -12.18 -24.17 4.89
CA THR A 3 -12.58 -22.76 4.96
C THR A 3 -11.44 -21.76 4.95
N GLN A 4 -10.21 -22.12 5.27
CA GLN A 4 -9.10 -21.15 5.28
C GLN A 4 -8.48 -20.89 3.89
N ASN A 5 -8.35 -21.90 3.06
CA ASN A 5 -7.80 -21.72 1.70
C ASN A 5 -8.71 -20.85 0.80
N ASN A 6 -10.02 -20.88 1.03
CA ASN A 6 -10.98 -20.17 0.19
C ASN A 6 -10.93 -18.63 0.35
N ILE A 7 -10.64 -18.09 1.53
CA ILE A 7 -10.58 -16.64 1.76
C ILE A 7 -9.33 -16.05 1.12
N ILE A 8 -8.18 -16.70 1.29
CA ILE A 8 -6.92 -16.25 0.67
C ILE A 8 -7.05 -16.26 -0.85
N ASP A 9 -7.56 -17.35 -1.42
CA ASP A 9 -7.76 -17.47 -2.86
C ASP A 9 -8.72 -16.40 -3.42
N GLN A 10 -9.72 -16.00 -2.64
CA GLN A 10 -10.66 -14.94 -3.03
C GLN A 10 -10.06 -13.54 -3.00
N VAL A 11 -9.20 -13.23 -2.02
CA VAL A 11 -8.63 -11.89 -1.87
C VAL A 11 -7.30 -11.70 -2.61
N PHE A 12 -6.60 -12.78 -2.92
CA PHE A 12 -5.27 -12.75 -3.51
C PHE A 12 -5.18 -11.97 -4.84
N PRO A 13 -6.11 -12.15 -5.81
CA PRO A 13 -6.06 -11.40 -7.07
C PRO A 13 -6.17 -9.89 -6.87
N GLU A 14 -7.07 -9.43 -5.97
CA GLU A 14 -7.20 -8.01 -5.66
C GLU A 14 -5.97 -7.49 -4.90
N THR A 15 -5.39 -8.29 -4.01
CA THR A 15 -4.14 -7.97 -3.30
C THR A 15 -3.00 -7.74 -4.29
N LEU A 16 -2.82 -8.64 -5.25
CA LEU A 16 -1.80 -8.47 -6.31
C LEU A 16 -2.06 -7.23 -7.17
N LYS A 17 -3.32 -6.96 -7.48
CA LYS A 17 -3.70 -5.75 -8.21
C LYS A 17 -3.36 -4.49 -7.42
N ILE A 18 -3.69 -4.43 -6.15
CA ILE A 18 -3.36 -3.29 -5.27
C ILE A 18 -1.85 -3.09 -5.20
N LEU A 19 -1.07 -4.15 -4.97
CA LEU A 19 0.39 -4.07 -4.95
C LEU A 19 0.95 -3.55 -6.28
N SER A 20 0.44 -4.07 -7.40
CA SER A 20 0.82 -3.60 -8.74
C SER A 20 0.53 -2.12 -8.93
N ASP A 21 -0.63 -1.64 -8.48
CA ASP A 21 -1.00 -0.23 -8.55
C ASP A 21 -0.12 0.64 -7.63
N LEU A 22 0.19 0.17 -6.42
CA LEU A 22 1.08 0.86 -5.49
C LEU A 22 2.51 0.99 -6.05
N ILE A 23 3.03 -0.03 -6.73
CA ILE A 23 4.36 0.00 -7.36
C ILE A 23 4.46 1.08 -8.44
N LYS A 24 3.38 1.36 -9.18
CA LYS A 24 3.36 2.40 -10.24
C LYS A 24 3.57 3.82 -9.70
N PHE A 25 3.23 4.07 -8.44
CA PHE A 25 3.49 5.38 -7.84
C PHE A 25 4.98 5.53 -7.53
N GLN A 26 5.65 6.42 -8.24
CA GLN A 26 7.07 6.71 -8.07
C GLN A 26 7.30 7.63 -6.86
N THR A 27 6.97 7.16 -5.69
CA THR A 27 7.11 7.89 -4.43
C THR A 27 8.55 7.82 -3.89
N VAL A 28 9.50 8.21 -4.71
CA VAL A 28 10.91 8.28 -4.27
C VAL A 28 11.03 9.27 -3.12
N SER A 29 11.83 8.91 -2.10
CA SER A 29 12.03 9.76 -0.91
C SER A 29 12.34 11.20 -1.29
N GLY A 30 11.64 12.15 -0.69
CA GLY A 30 11.74 13.57 -1.01
C GLY A 30 10.81 14.06 -2.14
N THR A 31 10.16 13.17 -2.89
CA THR A 31 9.15 13.55 -3.89
C THR A 31 7.73 13.52 -3.33
N SER A 32 6.75 13.95 -4.12
CA SER A 32 5.34 13.93 -3.72
C SER A 32 4.81 12.50 -3.60
N ASN A 33 4.06 12.22 -2.52
CA ASN A 33 3.34 10.97 -2.34
C ASN A 33 1.80 11.14 -2.42
N LEU A 34 1.32 12.33 -2.73
CA LEU A 34 -0.11 12.66 -2.60
C LEU A 34 -1.01 11.75 -3.43
N LYS A 35 -0.62 11.40 -4.65
CA LYS A 35 -1.42 10.49 -5.51
C LYS A 35 -1.55 9.10 -4.91
N LEU A 36 -0.50 8.59 -4.26
CA LEU A 36 -0.53 7.31 -3.57
C LEU A 36 -1.44 7.39 -2.34
N ILE A 37 -1.30 8.46 -1.55
CA ILE A 37 -2.15 8.71 -0.37
C ILE A 37 -3.63 8.78 -0.75
N GLU A 38 -3.98 9.50 -1.82
CA GLU A 38 -5.35 9.57 -2.34
C GLU A 38 -5.87 8.20 -2.80
N TYR A 39 -5.02 7.40 -3.42
CA TYR A 39 -5.37 6.05 -3.83
C TYR A 39 -5.70 5.18 -2.61
N CYS A 40 -4.85 5.20 -1.58
CA CYS A 40 -5.06 4.45 -0.34
C CYS A 40 -6.33 4.90 0.37
N GLU A 41 -6.54 6.21 0.52
CA GLU A 41 -7.74 6.79 1.13
C GLU A 41 -9.01 6.28 0.44
N LYS A 42 -9.07 6.36 -0.89
CA LYS A 42 -10.23 5.87 -1.67
C LYS A 42 -10.48 4.36 -1.50
N LYS A 43 -9.44 3.57 -1.30
CA LYS A 43 -9.58 2.13 -1.03
C LYS A 43 -10.14 1.89 0.38
N LEU A 44 -9.64 2.62 1.37
CA LEU A 44 -10.06 2.51 2.77
C LEU A 44 -11.48 3.05 2.98
N ASP A 45 -11.86 4.14 2.32
CA ASP A 45 -13.21 4.70 2.34
C ASP A 45 -14.27 3.68 1.89
N LYS A 46 -13.95 2.87 0.86
CA LYS A 46 -14.84 1.79 0.41
C LYS A 46 -15.06 0.69 1.46
N LEU A 47 -14.16 0.58 2.41
CA LEU A 47 -14.26 -0.34 3.55
C LEU A 47 -14.92 0.32 4.78
N GLY A 48 -15.38 1.56 4.64
CA GLY A 48 -16.00 2.32 5.73
C GLY A 48 -15.00 2.87 6.74
N ALA A 49 -13.75 3.02 6.37
CA ALA A 49 -12.75 3.66 7.22
C ALA A 49 -13.03 5.16 7.40
N ILE A 50 -12.70 5.67 8.57
CA ILE A 50 -12.66 7.11 8.84
C ILE A 50 -11.21 7.54 8.73
N SER A 51 -10.92 8.42 7.77
CA SER A 51 -9.56 8.81 7.44
C SER A 51 -9.31 10.30 7.67
N PHE A 52 -8.08 10.66 8.05
CA PHE A 52 -7.59 12.03 8.01
C PHE A 52 -6.15 12.07 7.52
N LYS A 53 -5.75 13.21 6.96
CA LYS A 53 -4.40 13.46 6.43
C LYS A 53 -3.70 14.54 7.21
N THR A 54 -2.42 14.34 7.45
CA THR A 54 -1.50 15.37 7.90
C THR A 54 -0.50 15.66 6.81
N PHE A 55 -0.25 16.94 6.54
CA PHE A 55 0.59 17.36 5.44
C PHE A 55 1.93 17.88 5.94
N HIS A 56 2.99 17.59 5.22
CA HIS A 56 4.26 18.28 5.35
C HIS A 56 4.10 19.77 4.98
N ASP A 57 4.96 20.63 5.48
CA ASP A 57 4.91 22.09 5.25
C ASP A 57 4.94 22.44 3.75
N SER A 58 5.68 21.70 2.95
CA SER A 58 5.73 21.84 1.50
C SER A 58 4.41 21.55 0.78
N LYS A 59 3.44 20.94 1.46
CA LYS A 59 2.18 20.42 0.89
C LYS A 59 2.36 19.38 -0.24
N GLN A 60 3.56 18.83 -0.39
CA GLN A 60 3.86 17.81 -1.40
C GLN A 60 3.82 16.39 -0.84
N GLN A 61 3.82 16.24 0.47
CA GLN A 61 3.77 14.95 1.16
C GLN A 61 2.70 14.97 2.25
N ALA A 62 2.09 13.82 2.46
CA ALA A 62 1.11 13.62 3.51
C ALA A 62 1.28 12.25 4.17
N ASN A 63 0.85 12.16 5.43
CA ASN A 63 0.54 10.91 6.09
C ASN A 63 -0.97 10.70 6.06
N LEU A 64 -1.39 9.44 5.96
CA LEU A 64 -2.77 9.02 6.07
C LEU A 64 -2.94 8.22 7.36
N PHE A 65 -3.89 8.61 8.17
CA PHE A 65 -4.33 7.83 9.32
C PHE A 65 -5.78 7.41 9.10
N SER A 66 -6.05 6.11 9.16
CA SER A 66 -7.38 5.58 8.90
C SER A 66 -7.78 4.60 9.99
N THR A 67 -9.01 4.68 10.42
CA THR A 67 -9.57 3.80 11.44
C THR A 67 -10.75 3.00 10.86
N ILE A 68 -10.67 1.69 10.96
CA ILE A 68 -11.78 0.77 10.68
C ILE A 68 -12.31 0.30 12.03
N ASN A 69 -13.55 0.63 12.32
CA ASN A 69 -14.18 0.24 13.58
C ASN A 69 -14.50 -1.26 13.59
N GLY A 70 -14.19 -1.93 14.69
CA GLY A 70 -14.60 -3.31 14.92
C GLY A 70 -16.13 -3.45 15.07
N LYS A 71 -16.64 -4.64 14.84
CA LYS A 71 -18.08 -4.95 15.01
C LYS A 71 -18.56 -4.86 16.47
N LYS A 72 -17.67 -5.00 17.43
CA LYS A 72 -17.97 -4.88 18.86
C LYS A 72 -17.30 -3.63 19.40
N LYS A 73 -18.06 -2.82 20.15
CA LYS A 73 -17.48 -1.79 21.01
C LYS A 73 -16.66 -2.49 22.09
N LEU A 74 -15.35 -2.36 21.99
CA LEU A 74 -14.44 -2.75 23.09
C LEU A 74 -14.10 -1.48 23.87
N ASP A 75 -14.01 -1.61 25.18
CA ASP A 75 -13.64 -0.50 26.07
C ASP A 75 -12.13 -0.23 26.01
N GLY A 76 -11.68 0.09 24.83
CA GLY A 76 -10.28 0.38 24.51
C GLY A 76 -9.56 -0.76 23.80
N GLY A 77 -8.36 -0.43 23.30
CA GLY A 77 -7.52 -1.37 22.57
C GLY A 77 -7.77 -1.36 21.06
N GLY A 78 -6.90 -2.03 20.33
CA GLY A 78 -6.93 -2.10 18.89
C GLY A 78 -5.59 -2.58 18.34
N ILE A 79 -5.52 -2.72 17.02
CA ILE A 79 -4.28 -3.04 16.31
C ILE A 79 -3.94 -1.85 15.43
N ILE A 80 -2.70 -1.37 15.52
CA ILE A 80 -2.17 -0.34 14.63
C ILE A 80 -1.23 -1.02 13.65
N LEU A 81 -1.52 -0.87 12.36
CA LEU A 81 -0.61 -1.22 11.27
C LEU A 81 0.03 0.06 10.77
N SER A 82 1.36 0.11 10.73
CA SER A 82 2.10 1.31 10.32
C SER A 82 3.10 0.95 9.24
N GLY A 83 3.09 1.71 8.16
CA GLY A 83 4.00 1.53 7.04
C GLY A 83 4.37 2.86 6.39
N HIS A 84 5.48 2.87 5.64
CA HIS A 84 5.90 4.03 4.85
C HIS A 84 5.58 3.84 3.38
N THR A 85 5.34 4.94 2.68
CA THR A 85 4.96 4.95 1.26
C THR A 85 6.09 5.29 0.33
N ASP A 86 7.18 5.86 0.85
CA ASP A 86 8.33 6.23 0.05
C ASP A 86 9.22 5.02 -0.28
N VAL A 87 9.99 5.17 -1.31
CA VAL A 87 10.94 4.17 -1.80
C VAL A 87 12.27 4.83 -2.15
N VAL A 88 13.36 4.08 -2.02
CA VAL A 88 14.66 4.55 -2.49
C VAL A 88 14.67 4.69 -4.02
N PRO A 89 15.52 5.59 -4.59
CA PRO A 89 15.64 5.73 -6.03
C PRO A 89 15.91 4.39 -6.73
N ALA A 90 15.47 4.28 -7.97
CA ALA A 90 15.75 3.13 -8.82
C ALA A 90 16.22 3.62 -10.20
N SER A 91 17.41 3.18 -10.60
CA SER A 91 17.93 3.44 -11.94
C SER A 91 17.53 2.31 -12.88
N ALA A 92 16.93 2.63 -14.02
CA ALA A 92 16.59 1.63 -15.03
C ALA A 92 17.82 0.82 -15.52
N LYS A 93 19.03 1.35 -15.35
CA LYS A 93 20.28 0.65 -15.70
C LYS A 93 20.60 -0.51 -14.77
N GLU A 94 20.09 -0.49 -13.54
CA GLU A 94 20.33 -1.51 -12.51
C GLU A 94 19.22 -2.57 -12.46
N TRP A 95 18.17 -2.40 -13.25
CA TRP A 95 17.03 -3.27 -13.27
C TRP A 95 16.88 -3.95 -14.62
N SER A 96 16.49 -5.23 -14.62
CA SER A 96 16.20 -6.00 -15.82
C SER A 96 14.86 -5.65 -16.48
N SER A 97 14.05 -4.81 -15.83
CA SER A 97 12.74 -4.32 -16.29
C SER A 97 12.45 -2.98 -15.62
N ASP A 98 11.41 -2.26 -16.05
CA ASP A 98 11.00 -1.02 -15.39
C ASP A 98 10.72 -1.27 -13.90
N PRO A 99 11.43 -0.61 -12.98
CA PRO A 99 11.25 -0.81 -11.53
C PRO A 99 9.88 -0.37 -11.00
N PHE A 100 9.15 0.46 -11.73
CA PHE A 100 7.83 0.96 -11.36
C PHE A 100 6.68 0.26 -12.08
N VAL A 101 6.98 -0.85 -12.75
CA VAL A 101 5.99 -1.77 -13.32
C VAL A 101 6.14 -3.13 -12.65
N ALA A 102 5.12 -3.54 -11.90
CA ALA A 102 5.14 -4.84 -11.22
C ALA A 102 5.25 -5.97 -12.26
N ARG A 103 6.22 -6.84 -12.08
CA ARG A 103 6.45 -8.00 -12.92
C ARG A 103 6.33 -9.27 -12.10
N GLU A 104 5.42 -10.14 -12.50
CA GLU A 104 5.34 -11.48 -11.93
C GLU A 104 6.26 -12.45 -12.70
N LYS A 105 7.11 -13.15 -11.98
CA LYS A 105 7.99 -14.20 -12.52
C LYS A 105 8.37 -15.17 -11.40
N ASP A 106 8.34 -16.46 -11.69
CA ASP A 106 8.76 -17.55 -10.78
C ASP A 106 8.06 -17.43 -9.40
N ASN A 107 6.75 -17.17 -9.39
CA ASN A 107 5.91 -16.95 -8.19
C ASN A 107 6.41 -15.80 -7.29
N LYS A 108 7.06 -14.81 -7.85
CA LYS A 108 7.55 -13.61 -7.16
C LYS A 108 7.10 -12.36 -7.89
N ILE A 109 6.88 -11.28 -7.13
CA ILE A 109 6.61 -9.95 -7.67
C ILE A 109 7.88 -9.11 -7.60
N TYR A 110 8.32 -8.64 -8.75
CA TYR A 110 9.46 -7.73 -8.88
C TYR A 110 8.95 -6.32 -9.14
N GLY A 111 9.51 -5.35 -8.41
CA GLY A 111 9.21 -3.93 -8.55
C GLY A 111 9.77 -3.13 -7.38
N ARG A 112 10.07 -1.84 -7.58
CA ARG A 112 10.58 -0.99 -6.52
C ARG A 112 9.52 -0.83 -5.42
N GLY A 113 9.90 -1.20 -4.19
CA GLY A 113 9.01 -1.16 -3.04
C GLY A 113 8.14 -2.41 -2.87
N SER A 114 8.24 -3.43 -3.73
CA SER A 114 7.44 -4.66 -3.59
C SER A 114 7.68 -5.37 -2.24
N CYS A 115 8.88 -5.27 -1.70
CA CYS A 115 9.24 -5.83 -0.39
C CYS A 115 9.31 -4.76 0.70
N ASP A 116 9.90 -3.60 0.42
CA ASP A 116 10.11 -2.49 1.36
C ASP A 116 9.47 -1.19 0.80
N MET A 117 8.24 -0.87 1.21
CA MET A 117 7.37 -1.76 1.95
C MET A 117 5.91 -1.71 1.42
N LYS A 118 5.74 -1.43 0.11
CA LYS A 118 4.40 -1.38 -0.51
C LYS A 118 3.66 -2.73 -0.45
N GLY A 119 4.41 -3.83 -0.34
CA GLY A 119 3.85 -5.16 -0.14
C GLY A 119 3.23 -5.37 1.26
N PHE A 120 3.52 -4.46 2.21
CA PHE A 120 2.87 -4.45 3.52
C PHE A 120 1.62 -3.56 3.56
N ILE A 121 1.58 -2.49 2.76
CA ILE A 121 0.48 -1.53 2.70
C ILE A 121 -0.76 -2.18 2.07
#